data_497ecd266a36fc9a536c5c2b7d286211
#
_entry.id   497ecd266a36fc9a536c5c2b7d286211
#
_cell.length_a   1.000
_cell.length_b   1.000
_cell.length_c   1.000
_cell.angle_alpha   90.00
_cell.angle_beta   90.00
_cell.angle_gamma   90.00
#
_symmetry.space_group_name_H-M   'P 1'
#
loop_
_entity.id
_entity.type
_entity.pdbx_description
1 polymer ?
#
loop_
_entity_poly.entity_id
_entity_poly.type
_entity_poly.pdbx_seq_one_letter_code
_entity_poly.pdbx_strand_id
1 'polypeptide(L)'
;MTQVNGMQVKGTFEVKRSAEPALDMGDGVEAGHFRFDKTFEGPLTATSVVHMMAAMTDTPGSGAYVAIERLRGTLDGRSGTCLFAHYGVMEKGTPSLQLAVVPDSGSDGFQGLRGKMAIDIVDGQHFYTFDYELPDAQ
;
A
#
# COMPACT_ATOMS: atom_id res chain seq x y z
N MET A 1 -6.79 -30.35 -5.44
CA MET A 1 -5.72 -29.37 -5.26
C MET A 1 -6.17 -28.06 -5.89
N THR A 2 -6.20 -27.00 -5.10
CA THR A 2 -6.63 -25.69 -5.58
C THR A 2 -5.52 -25.08 -6.41
N GLN A 3 -5.82 -24.74 -7.65
CA GLN A 3 -4.87 -24.00 -8.48
C GLN A 3 -5.03 -22.53 -8.23
N VAL A 4 -3.91 -21.84 -8.02
CA VAL A 4 -3.88 -20.40 -7.87
C VAL A 4 -3.14 -19.84 -9.07
N ASN A 5 -3.81 -18.99 -9.83
CA ASN A 5 -3.25 -18.34 -11.01
C ASN A 5 -2.90 -16.91 -10.69
N GLY A 6 -1.73 -16.49 -11.15
CA GLY A 6 -1.32 -15.10 -11.04
C GLY A 6 -2.15 -14.20 -11.95
N MET A 7 -2.63 -13.10 -11.43
CA MET A 7 -3.43 -12.12 -12.14
C MET A 7 -2.75 -10.76 -12.02
N GLN A 8 -2.94 -9.92 -13.04
CA GLN A 8 -2.49 -8.53 -12.97
C GLN A 8 -3.64 -7.62 -13.36
N VAL A 9 -3.88 -6.62 -12.51
CA VAL A 9 -4.87 -5.59 -12.81
C VAL A 9 -4.23 -4.23 -12.65
N LYS A 10 -4.76 -3.26 -13.40
CA LYS A 10 -4.26 -1.87 -13.39
C LYS A 10 -5.42 -0.91 -13.27
N GLY A 11 -5.19 0.17 -12.56
CA GLY A 11 -6.17 1.22 -12.42
C GLY A 11 -5.56 2.47 -11.80
N THR A 12 -6.40 3.32 -11.26
CA THR A 12 -5.98 4.59 -10.68
C THR A 12 -6.43 4.70 -9.24
N PHE A 13 -5.82 5.62 -8.50
CA PHE A 13 -6.32 5.94 -7.17
C PHE A 13 -6.08 7.41 -6.86
N GLU A 14 -6.94 7.93 -5.99
CA GLU A 14 -6.79 9.25 -5.42
C GLU A 14 -6.33 9.10 -3.98
N VAL A 15 -5.53 10.07 -3.52
CA VAL A 15 -4.99 10.04 -2.18
C VAL A 15 -5.18 11.39 -1.51
N LYS A 16 -5.58 11.35 -0.24
CA LYS A 16 -5.70 12.51 0.61
C LYS A 16 -4.76 12.33 1.79
N ARG A 17 -3.82 13.24 1.96
CA ARG A 17 -2.80 13.16 3.00
C ARG A 17 -3.14 14.07 4.16
N SER A 18 -2.95 13.57 5.39
CA SER A 18 -3.04 14.37 6.62
C SER A 18 -1.79 14.15 7.46
N ALA A 19 -1.25 15.22 8.04
CA ALA A 19 -0.16 15.08 8.97
C ALA A 19 -0.74 14.76 10.35
N GLU A 20 -0.10 13.82 11.03
CA GLU A 20 -0.41 13.47 12.42
C GLU A 20 0.73 13.99 13.31
N PRO A 21 0.55 14.03 14.63
CA PRO A 21 1.66 14.43 15.51
C PRO A 21 2.88 13.54 15.30
N ALA A 22 4.06 14.17 15.24
CA ALA A 22 5.32 13.45 15.05
C ALA A 22 5.58 12.51 16.23
N LEU A 23 6.34 11.45 15.96
CA LEU A 23 6.66 10.43 16.94
C LEU A 23 8.03 10.70 17.54
N ASP A 24 8.12 10.72 18.86
CA ASP A 24 9.38 10.93 19.56
C ASP A 24 10.25 9.67 19.47
N MET A 25 11.46 9.82 18.92
CA MET A 25 12.40 8.72 18.78
C MET A 25 13.55 8.82 19.77
N GLY A 26 13.50 9.79 20.70
CA GLY A 26 14.54 10.02 21.68
C GLY A 26 15.60 11.00 21.22
N ASP A 27 16.29 11.62 22.15
CA ASP A 27 17.42 12.54 21.90
C ASP A 27 17.11 13.68 20.94
N GLY A 28 15.85 14.16 20.95
CA GLY A 28 15.40 15.22 20.05
C GLY A 28 15.15 14.79 18.63
N VAL A 29 15.21 13.49 18.34
CA VAL A 29 14.91 12.93 17.01
C VAL A 29 13.43 12.58 16.93
N GLU A 30 12.80 12.93 15.81
CA GLU A 30 11.39 12.63 15.57
C GLU A 30 11.20 11.92 14.25
N ALA A 31 10.20 11.01 14.18
CA ALA A 31 9.74 10.44 12.93
C ALA A 31 8.42 11.11 12.54
N GLY A 32 8.24 11.37 11.26
CA GLY A 32 6.97 11.90 10.78
C GLY A 32 5.90 10.82 10.82
N HIS A 33 4.68 11.21 11.15
CA HIS A 33 3.52 10.31 11.10
C HIS A 33 2.49 10.94 10.17
N PHE A 34 2.05 10.16 9.17
CA PHE A 34 1.09 10.64 8.17
C PHE A 34 -0.03 9.63 8.01
N ARG A 35 -1.21 10.16 7.75
CA ARG A 35 -2.36 9.35 7.37
C ARG A 35 -2.68 9.64 5.91
N PHE A 36 -2.97 8.59 5.14
CA PHE A 36 -3.47 8.72 3.78
C PHE A 36 -4.82 8.02 3.69
N ASP A 37 -5.77 8.68 3.06
CA ASP A 37 -7.05 8.08 2.69
C ASP A 37 -7.04 7.93 1.18
N LYS A 38 -7.25 6.71 0.69
CA LYS A 38 -7.17 6.41 -0.74
C LYS A 38 -8.51 5.91 -1.26
N THR A 39 -8.78 6.24 -2.52
CA THR A 39 -9.93 5.71 -3.26
C THR A 39 -9.41 5.12 -4.55
N PHE A 40 -9.59 3.81 -4.73
CA PHE A 40 -9.11 3.06 -5.89
C PHE A 40 -10.24 2.88 -6.89
N GLU A 41 -9.92 3.02 -8.17
CA GLU A 41 -10.85 2.79 -9.28
C GLU A 41 -10.23 1.82 -10.29
N GLY A 42 -11.09 1.04 -10.94
CA GLY A 42 -10.71 0.03 -11.89
C GLY A 42 -11.11 -1.36 -11.43
N PRO A 43 -10.39 -2.40 -11.84
CA PRO A 43 -10.70 -3.76 -11.38
C PRO A 43 -10.63 -3.93 -9.87
N LEU A 44 -9.79 -3.13 -9.21
CA LEU A 44 -9.82 -2.97 -7.77
C LEU A 44 -10.56 -1.66 -7.47
N THR A 45 -11.78 -1.77 -6.95
CA THR A 45 -12.58 -0.64 -6.50
C THR A 45 -12.63 -0.70 -5.00
N ALA A 46 -12.00 0.27 -4.33
CA ALA A 46 -11.76 0.15 -2.90
C ALA A 46 -11.49 1.49 -2.25
N THR A 47 -11.59 1.49 -0.93
CA THR A 47 -11.06 2.58 -0.11
C THR A 47 -10.04 2.01 0.87
N SER A 48 -9.09 2.83 1.29
CA SER A 48 -8.12 2.40 2.28
C SER A 48 -7.70 3.54 3.20
N VAL A 49 -7.17 3.15 4.35
CA VAL A 49 -6.52 4.05 5.30
C VAL A 49 -5.10 3.53 5.50
N VAL A 50 -4.14 4.44 5.36
CA VAL A 50 -2.71 4.15 5.52
C VAL A 50 -2.18 4.98 6.69
N HIS A 51 -1.43 4.35 7.58
CA HIS A 51 -0.62 5.07 8.55
C HIS A 51 0.85 4.83 8.24
N MET A 52 1.59 5.92 8.04
CA MET A 52 2.98 5.90 7.63
C MET A 52 3.86 6.58 8.66
N MET A 53 4.96 5.93 8.99
CA MET A 53 6.02 6.50 9.81
C MET A 53 7.25 6.71 8.94
N ALA A 54 7.77 7.94 8.92
CA ALA A 54 8.85 8.29 8.00
C ALA A 54 10.00 8.98 8.73
N ALA A 55 11.20 8.70 8.29
CA ALA A 55 12.41 9.33 8.81
C ALA A 55 13.30 9.77 7.67
N MET A 56 13.76 11.03 7.75
CA MET A 56 14.72 11.56 6.79
C MET A 56 16.06 11.77 7.48
N THR A 57 17.13 11.65 6.70
CA THR A 57 18.49 11.83 7.21
C THR A 57 19.02 13.22 6.85
N ASP A 58 20.20 13.56 7.33
CA ASP A 58 20.86 14.83 6.99
C ASP A 58 21.36 14.85 5.54
N THR A 59 21.44 13.69 4.89
CA THR A 59 21.79 13.61 3.48
C THR A 59 20.55 13.91 2.64
N PRO A 60 20.57 14.96 1.81
CA PRO A 60 19.41 15.28 0.99
C PRO A 60 18.96 14.09 0.12
N GLY A 61 17.67 13.82 0.12
CA GLY A 61 17.10 12.74 -0.67
C GLY A 61 17.28 11.34 -0.09
N SER A 62 17.77 11.22 1.16
CA SER A 62 17.92 9.91 1.80
C SER A 62 17.00 9.80 3.00
N GLY A 63 16.26 8.70 3.07
CA GLY A 63 15.32 8.43 4.15
C GLY A 63 14.58 7.14 3.91
N ALA A 64 13.68 6.83 4.82
CA ALA A 64 12.87 5.61 4.72
C ALA A 64 11.52 5.82 5.36
N TYR A 65 10.54 5.01 4.95
CA TYR A 65 9.26 4.96 5.64
C TYR A 65 8.74 3.52 5.69
N VAL A 66 7.90 3.26 6.68
CA VAL A 66 7.13 2.03 6.78
C VAL A 66 5.66 2.42 6.94
N ALA A 67 4.76 1.59 6.43
CA ALA A 67 3.34 1.86 6.55
C ALA A 67 2.52 0.58 6.57
N ILE A 68 1.37 0.67 7.23
CA ILE A 68 0.33 -0.36 7.14
C ILE A 68 -0.91 0.30 6.56
N GLU A 69 -1.50 -0.38 5.60
CA GLU A 69 -2.69 0.08 4.89
C GLU A 69 -3.80 -0.94 5.05
N ARG A 70 -4.98 -0.51 5.49
CA ARG A 70 -6.16 -1.38 5.55
C ARG A 70 -7.09 -1.01 4.40
N LEU A 71 -7.34 -1.99 3.55
CA LEU A 71 -8.13 -1.80 2.34
C LEU A 71 -9.45 -2.58 2.44
N ARG A 72 -10.52 -1.96 2.01
CA ARG A 72 -11.85 -2.58 1.89
C ARG A 72 -12.38 -2.30 0.50
N GLY A 73 -12.80 -3.33 -0.19
CA GLY A 73 -13.37 -3.12 -1.52
C GLY A 73 -13.67 -4.39 -2.27
N THR A 74 -13.67 -4.25 -3.59
CA THR A 74 -14.01 -5.32 -4.52
C THR A 74 -12.89 -5.47 -5.54
N LEU A 75 -12.45 -6.70 -5.73
CA LEU A 75 -11.42 -7.05 -6.70
C LEU A 75 -11.98 -8.16 -7.58
N ASP A 76 -12.14 -7.85 -8.86
CA ASP A 76 -12.66 -8.80 -9.85
C ASP A 76 -13.94 -9.49 -9.36
N GLY A 77 -14.88 -8.69 -8.84
CA GLY A 77 -16.18 -9.16 -8.40
C GLY A 77 -16.23 -9.77 -7.00
N ARG A 78 -15.09 -9.88 -6.32
CA ARG A 78 -15.02 -10.46 -4.97
C ARG A 78 -14.76 -9.35 -3.96
N SER A 79 -15.55 -9.31 -2.90
CA SER A 79 -15.48 -8.25 -1.89
C SER A 79 -14.86 -8.75 -0.61
N GLY A 80 -14.04 -7.89 0.02
CA GLY A 80 -13.40 -8.23 1.28
C GLY A 80 -12.53 -7.10 1.78
N THR A 81 -11.69 -7.45 2.76
CA THR A 81 -10.71 -6.52 3.33
C THR A 81 -9.35 -7.21 3.38
N CYS A 82 -8.29 -6.41 3.39
CA CYS A 82 -6.94 -6.93 3.59
C CYS A 82 -6.04 -5.83 4.13
N LEU A 83 -4.83 -6.23 4.50
CA LEU A 83 -3.79 -5.30 4.90
C LEU A 83 -2.65 -5.36 3.88
N PHE A 84 -2.06 -4.19 3.61
CA PHE A 84 -0.81 -4.08 2.87
C PHE A 84 0.27 -3.54 3.79
N ALA A 85 1.49 -4.01 3.60
CA ALA A 85 2.67 -3.46 4.25
C ALA A 85 3.52 -2.76 3.21
N HIS A 86 3.98 -1.56 3.55
CA HIS A 86 4.83 -0.73 2.70
C HIS A 86 6.19 -0.56 3.34
N TYR A 87 7.23 -0.67 2.54
CA TYR A 87 8.57 -0.28 2.95
C TYR A 87 9.21 0.48 1.80
N GLY A 88 9.40 1.78 2.02
CA GLY A 88 9.99 2.67 1.03
C GLY A 88 11.33 3.19 1.50
N VAL A 89 12.31 3.21 0.60
CA VAL A 89 13.63 3.76 0.85
C VAL A 89 13.96 4.73 -0.27
N MET A 90 14.52 5.87 0.08
CA MET A 90 15.10 6.77 -0.89
C MET A 90 16.57 6.94 -0.53
N GLU A 91 17.46 6.69 -1.47
CA GLU A 91 18.89 6.88 -1.28
C GLU A 91 19.38 7.90 -2.30
N LYS A 92 19.73 9.09 -1.80
CA LYS A 92 20.19 10.23 -2.63
C LYS A 92 19.28 10.47 -3.83
N GLY A 93 17.96 10.41 -3.58
CA GLY A 93 16.94 10.65 -4.61
C GLY A 93 16.50 9.44 -5.40
N THR A 94 17.13 8.27 -5.21
CA THR A 94 16.73 7.04 -5.91
C THR A 94 15.72 6.28 -5.04
N PRO A 95 14.46 6.15 -5.49
CA PRO A 95 13.43 5.49 -4.70
C PRO A 95 13.41 3.98 -4.91
N SER A 96 13.02 3.24 -3.87
CA SER A 96 12.62 1.86 -3.99
C SER A 96 11.44 1.61 -3.06
N LEU A 97 10.48 0.81 -3.52
CA LEU A 97 9.25 0.55 -2.77
C LEU A 97 8.93 -0.94 -2.79
N GLN A 98 8.70 -1.49 -1.61
CA GLN A 98 8.10 -2.79 -1.46
C GLN A 98 6.70 -2.59 -0.87
N LEU A 99 5.70 -3.10 -1.57
CA LEU A 99 4.31 -2.93 -1.19
C LEU A 99 3.60 -4.25 -1.48
N ALA A 100 3.22 -4.95 -0.43
CA ALA A 100 2.68 -6.30 -0.56
C ALA A 100 1.54 -6.55 0.42
N VAL A 101 0.66 -7.49 0.05
CA VAL A 101 -0.39 -7.95 0.93
C VAL A 101 0.24 -8.66 2.13
N VAL A 102 -0.21 -8.31 3.33
CA VAL A 102 0.22 -9.01 4.55
C VAL A 102 -0.36 -10.42 4.51
N PRO A 103 0.47 -11.47 4.68
CA PRO A 103 -0.03 -12.84 4.65
C PRO A 103 -1.19 -13.06 5.62
N ASP A 104 -2.21 -13.76 5.14
CA ASP A 104 -3.38 -14.15 5.94
C ASP A 104 -4.21 -12.98 6.46
N SER A 105 -4.08 -11.80 5.85
CA SER A 105 -4.87 -10.63 6.25
C SER A 105 -6.19 -10.50 5.50
N GLY A 106 -6.40 -11.29 4.45
CA GLY A 106 -7.62 -11.21 3.66
C GLY A 106 -8.82 -11.77 4.39
N SER A 107 -9.94 -11.07 4.32
CA SER A 107 -11.21 -11.52 4.89
C SER A 107 -12.27 -11.61 3.80
N ASP A 108 -13.28 -12.43 4.06
CA ASP A 108 -14.42 -12.63 3.14
C ASP A 108 -13.93 -13.06 1.76
N GLY A 109 -14.28 -12.34 0.70
CA GLY A 109 -13.86 -12.69 -0.66
C GLY A 109 -12.37 -12.58 -0.90
N PHE A 110 -11.60 -12.01 0.03
CA PHE A 110 -10.15 -11.86 -0.06
C PHE A 110 -9.37 -12.90 0.75
N GLN A 111 -10.04 -13.93 1.26
CA GLN A 111 -9.32 -14.99 1.97
C GLN A 111 -8.28 -15.64 1.05
N GLY A 112 -7.05 -15.73 1.56
CA GLY A 112 -5.94 -16.30 0.80
C GLY A 112 -5.28 -15.36 -0.19
N LEU A 113 -5.72 -14.09 -0.24
CA LEU A 113 -5.14 -13.10 -1.15
C LEU A 113 -3.65 -12.91 -0.86
N ARG A 114 -2.85 -12.96 -1.92
CA ARG A 114 -1.42 -12.65 -1.90
C ARG A 114 -1.12 -11.74 -3.08
N GLY A 115 -0.15 -10.89 -2.93
CA GLY A 115 0.22 -10.05 -4.06
C GLY A 115 1.12 -8.91 -3.72
N LYS A 116 1.56 -8.24 -4.79
CA LYS A 116 2.43 -7.07 -4.74
C LYS A 116 1.82 -5.97 -5.58
N MET A 117 1.98 -4.75 -5.14
CA MET A 117 1.46 -3.60 -5.87
C MET A 117 2.61 -2.68 -6.23
N ALA A 118 2.60 -2.18 -7.46
CA ALA A 118 3.47 -1.12 -7.90
C ALA A 118 2.65 0.15 -8.08
N ILE A 119 3.27 1.29 -7.83
CA ILE A 119 2.64 2.60 -7.94
C ILE A 119 3.46 3.45 -8.89
N ASP A 120 2.80 4.06 -9.88
CA ASP A 120 3.39 5.04 -10.77
C ASP A 120 2.63 6.35 -10.65
N ILE A 121 3.36 7.46 -10.66
CA ILE A 121 2.76 8.79 -10.64
C ILE A 121 3.13 9.46 -11.96
N VAL A 122 2.12 9.80 -12.76
CA VAL A 122 2.30 10.44 -14.06
C VAL A 122 1.41 11.68 -14.10
N ASP A 123 2.02 12.85 -14.27
CA ASP A 123 1.30 14.14 -14.32
C ASP A 123 0.35 14.34 -13.13
N GLY A 124 0.80 13.93 -11.94
CA GLY A 124 0.02 14.06 -10.71
C GLY A 124 -1.03 12.97 -10.50
N GLN A 125 -1.24 12.10 -11.49
CA GLN A 125 -2.19 10.99 -11.38
C GLN A 125 -1.47 9.77 -10.84
N HIS A 126 -2.08 9.11 -9.85
CA HIS A 126 -1.55 7.88 -9.26
C HIS A 126 -2.15 6.67 -9.96
N PHE A 127 -1.28 5.78 -10.42
CA PHE A 127 -1.67 4.52 -11.06
C PHE A 127 -1.17 3.36 -10.22
N TYR A 128 -1.97 2.30 -10.11
CA TYR A 128 -1.53 1.06 -9.48
C TYR A 128 -1.44 -0.05 -10.51
N THR A 129 -0.49 -0.97 -10.28
CA THR A 129 -0.44 -2.26 -10.94
C THR A 129 -0.41 -3.30 -9.82
N PHE A 130 -1.41 -4.15 -9.78
CA PHE A 130 -1.53 -5.15 -8.72
C PHE A 130 -1.39 -6.55 -9.31
N ASP A 131 -0.30 -7.20 -8.94
CA ASP A 131 -0.05 -8.60 -9.27
C ASP A 131 -0.48 -9.43 -8.09
N TYR A 132 -1.48 -10.28 -8.27
CA TYR A 132 -2.07 -10.99 -7.14
C TYR A 132 -2.42 -12.42 -7.48
N GLU A 133 -2.57 -13.20 -6.43
CA GLU A 133 -3.11 -14.55 -6.46
C GLU A 133 -4.25 -14.60 -5.47
N LEU A 134 -5.36 -15.18 -5.90
CA LEU A 134 -6.54 -15.30 -5.06
C LEU A 134 -7.17 -16.66 -5.31
N PRO A 135 -7.26 -17.51 -4.28
CA PRO A 135 -7.84 -18.84 -4.46
C PRO A 135 -9.28 -18.74 -4.95
N ASP A 136 -9.69 -19.71 -5.75
CA ASP A 136 -11.06 -19.79 -6.23
C ASP A 136 -12.03 -19.86 -5.04
N ALA A 137 -13.19 -19.23 -5.21
CA ALA A 137 -14.26 -19.32 -4.22
C ALA A 137 -14.77 -20.77 -4.16
N GLN A 138 -15.01 -21.26 -2.96
CA GLN A 138 -15.54 -22.59 -2.73
C GLN A 138 -16.98 -22.55 -2.29
#